data_b6f64a779ac6d5c2a0385e3aa10be3aa
#
_entry.id   b6f64a779ac6d5c2a0385e3aa10be3aa
#
_cell.length_a   1.000
_cell.length_b   1.000
_cell.length_c   1.000
_cell.angle_alpha   90.00
_cell.angle_beta   90.00
_cell.angle_gamma   90.00
#
_symmetry.space_group_name_H-M   'P 1'
#
loop_
_entity.id
_entity.type
_entity.pdbx_description
1 polymer ?
#
loop_
_entity_poly.entity_id
_entity_poly.type
_entity_poly.pdbx_seq_one_letter_code
_entity_poly.pdbx_strand_id
1 'polypeptide(L)'
;MSFFAGCDFFMVLFILLIPAVLLGLSEKKLKWYRWLLSLFFIWEVYGSTKIQLLYLIGYVIFAAYLVKIYLYLRKKYGRNKYIYGHAVFLSLLPLLVYKIGGLRGYSVFGFLGISYICFKIIQVVIECYDGVINEIDEFQFIEFLIFFPCLSSGPIDRSRRFAEDDNKIWSRQEYIELLWTGLYKIILGIFYKVACSGFFYYLLQ
;
A
#
# COMPACT_ATOMS: atom_id res chain seq x y z
N MET A 1 -0.85 -13.97 15.93
CA MET A 1 -1.23 -14.83 14.79
C MET A 1 -0.95 -14.05 13.51
N SER A 2 -0.26 -14.64 12.56
CA SER A 2 -0.04 -14.01 11.24
C SER A 2 -1.33 -14.16 10.43
N PHE A 3 -2.16 -13.15 10.42
CA PHE A 3 -3.41 -13.10 9.66
C PHE A 3 -3.21 -13.54 8.19
N PHE A 4 -2.07 -13.21 7.60
CA PHE A 4 -1.72 -13.51 6.21
C PHE A 4 -1.07 -14.89 5.98
N ALA A 5 -0.98 -15.77 6.97
CA ALA A 5 -0.28 -17.06 6.84
C ALA A 5 -1.21 -18.29 6.89
N GLY A 6 -2.49 -18.11 7.16
CA GLY A 6 -3.46 -19.20 7.23
C GLY A 6 -4.00 -19.60 5.86
N CYS A 7 -4.30 -20.89 5.65
CA CYS A 7 -5.00 -21.36 4.45
C CYS A 7 -6.35 -20.65 4.25
N ASP A 8 -7.02 -20.31 5.35
CA ASP A 8 -8.32 -19.63 5.34
C ASP A 8 -8.23 -18.24 4.67
N PHE A 9 -7.16 -17.49 4.94
CA PHE A 9 -6.90 -16.21 4.27
C PHE A 9 -6.81 -16.37 2.76
N PHE A 10 -6.06 -17.35 2.28
CA PHE A 10 -5.91 -17.58 0.84
C PHE A 10 -7.20 -18.05 0.20
N MET A 11 -7.99 -18.89 0.88
CA MET A 11 -9.31 -19.31 0.38
C MET A 11 -10.26 -18.12 0.22
N VAL A 12 -10.36 -17.27 1.23
CA VAL A 12 -11.19 -16.06 1.17
C VAL A 12 -10.69 -15.12 0.07
N LEU A 13 -9.37 -14.92 -0.03
CA LEU A 13 -8.76 -14.10 -1.08
C LEU A 13 -9.11 -14.63 -2.48
N PHE A 14 -8.97 -15.95 -2.73
CA PHE A 14 -9.29 -16.55 -4.03
C PHE A 14 -10.77 -16.38 -4.38
N ILE A 15 -11.68 -16.60 -3.44
CA ILE A 15 -13.11 -16.39 -3.66
C ILE A 15 -13.40 -14.93 -4.02
N LEU A 16 -12.80 -13.99 -3.29
CA LEU A 16 -12.98 -12.56 -3.53
C LEU A 16 -12.30 -12.07 -4.82
N LEU A 17 -11.32 -12.78 -5.36
CA LEU A 17 -10.72 -12.44 -6.64
C LEU A 17 -11.58 -12.85 -7.84
N ILE A 18 -12.51 -13.81 -7.69
CA ILE A 18 -13.38 -14.27 -8.80
C ILE A 18 -14.16 -13.09 -9.41
N PRO A 19 -14.88 -12.24 -8.65
CA PRO A 19 -15.58 -11.11 -9.25
C PRO A 19 -14.63 -10.09 -9.91
N ALA A 20 -13.41 -9.91 -9.38
CA ALA A 20 -12.41 -9.04 -10.00
C ALA A 20 -12.00 -9.57 -11.38
N VAL A 21 -11.78 -10.90 -11.50
CA VAL A 21 -11.46 -11.55 -12.77
C VAL A 21 -12.61 -11.41 -13.76
N LEU A 22 -13.85 -11.64 -13.32
CA LEU A 22 -15.04 -11.51 -14.17
C LEU A 22 -15.25 -10.07 -14.67
N LEU A 23 -15.03 -9.07 -13.81
CA LEU A 23 -15.10 -7.66 -14.19
C LEU A 23 -14.01 -7.30 -15.21
N GLY A 24 -12.77 -7.75 -14.99
CA GLY A 24 -11.67 -7.52 -15.92
C GLY A 24 -11.89 -8.17 -17.29
N LEU A 25 -12.38 -9.42 -17.32
CA LEU A 25 -12.76 -10.11 -18.57
C LEU A 25 -13.93 -9.45 -19.29
N SER A 26 -14.75 -8.69 -18.57
CA SER A 26 -15.87 -7.91 -19.12
C SER A 26 -15.48 -6.47 -19.49
N GLU A 27 -14.18 -6.16 -19.51
CA GLU A 27 -13.63 -4.84 -19.85
C GLU A 27 -14.21 -3.70 -18.99
N LYS A 28 -14.51 -3.99 -17.71
CA LYS A 28 -15.05 -3.02 -16.76
C LYS A 28 -13.96 -2.51 -15.83
N LYS A 29 -14.13 -1.26 -15.37
CA LYS A 29 -13.22 -0.66 -14.38
C LYS A 29 -13.29 -1.43 -13.06
N LEU A 30 -12.12 -1.80 -12.54
CA LEU A 30 -11.97 -2.51 -11.27
C LEU A 30 -11.95 -1.59 -10.05
N LYS A 31 -11.91 -0.27 -10.24
CA LYS A 31 -11.73 0.74 -9.18
C LYS A 31 -12.63 0.52 -7.98
N TRP A 32 -13.95 0.48 -8.17
CA TRP A 32 -14.90 0.32 -7.06
C TRP A 32 -14.76 -1.01 -6.33
N TYR A 33 -14.52 -2.08 -7.09
CA TYR A 33 -14.33 -3.39 -6.49
C TYR A 33 -13.03 -3.47 -5.68
N ARG A 34 -11.96 -2.87 -6.17
CA ARG A 34 -10.68 -2.76 -5.47
C ARG A 34 -10.80 -1.99 -4.16
N TRP A 35 -11.59 -0.88 -4.15
CA TRP A 35 -11.93 -0.16 -2.93
C TRP A 35 -12.65 -1.04 -1.93
N LEU A 36 -13.69 -1.76 -2.36
CA LEU A 36 -14.44 -2.68 -1.49
C LEU A 36 -13.52 -3.76 -0.90
N LEU A 37 -12.67 -4.37 -1.71
CA LEU A 37 -11.69 -5.36 -1.24
C LEU A 37 -10.73 -4.77 -0.20
N SER A 38 -10.19 -3.59 -0.44
CA SER A 38 -9.27 -2.94 0.49
C SER A 38 -9.95 -2.63 1.82
N LEU A 39 -11.18 -2.11 1.80
CA LEU A 39 -11.96 -1.85 3.01
C LEU A 39 -12.31 -3.14 3.76
N PHE A 40 -12.70 -4.20 3.04
CA PHE A 40 -12.98 -5.50 3.64
C PHE A 40 -11.76 -6.06 4.38
N PHE A 41 -10.60 -6.10 3.72
CA PHE A 41 -9.38 -6.61 4.37
C PHE A 41 -8.88 -5.71 5.51
N ILE A 42 -9.05 -4.39 5.41
CA ILE A 42 -8.79 -3.48 6.53
C ILE A 42 -9.69 -3.81 7.72
N TRP A 43 -10.98 -4.06 7.48
CA TRP A 43 -11.90 -4.45 8.53
C TRP A 43 -11.51 -5.80 9.16
N GLU A 44 -11.15 -6.80 8.36
CA GLU A 44 -10.67 -8.09 8.85
C GLU A 44 -9.41 -7.97 9.72
N VAL A 45 -8.45 -7.16 9.29
CA VAL A 45 -7.18 -6.97 10.01
C VAL A 45 -7.36 -6.19 11.30
N TYR A 46 -8.17 -5.13 11.29
CA TYR A 46 -8.27 -4.17 12.40
C TYR A 46 -9.60 -4.21 13.14
N GLY A 47 -10.59 -4.98 12.68
CA GLY A 47 -11.94 -5.01 13.27
C GLY A 47 -11.96 -5.42 14.75
N SER A 48 -11.03 -6.29 15.15
CA SER A 48 -10.84 -6.69 16.57
C SER A 48 -10.11 -5.62 17.40
N THR A 49 -9.35 -4.72 16.74
CA THR A 49 -8.50 -3.70 17.40
C THR A 49 -8.89 -2.30 16.93
N LYS A 50 -10.08 -1.82 17.37
CA LYS A 50 -10.64 -0.53 16.95
C LYS A 50 -9.67 0.65 17.11
N ILE A 51 -8.78 0.61 18.09
CA ILE A 51 -7.80 1.66 18.34
C ILE A 51 -6.75 1.73 17.21
N GLN A 52 -6.33 0.57 16.69
CA GLN A 52 -5.38 0.54 15.56
C GLN A 52 -6.04 1.02 14.25
N LEU A 53 -7.32 0.71 14.07
CA LEU A 53 -8.10 1.25 12.96
C LEU A 53 -8.18 2.78 13.02
N LEU A 54 -8.43 3.33 14.21
CA LEU A 54 -8.46 4.78 14.42
C LEU A 54 -7.09 5.42 14.11
N TYR A 55 -6.01 4.77 14.52
CA TYR A 55 -4.66 5.24 14.20
C TYR A 55 -4.37 5.19 12.70
N LEU A 56 -4.77 4.12 12.01
CA LEU A 56 -4.67 4.01 10.56
C LEU A 56 -5.41 5.17 9.87
N ILE A 57 -6.67 5.37 10.21
CA ILE A 57 -7.51 6.44 9.63
C ILE A 57 -6.88 7.80 9.88
N GLY A 58 -6.50 8.09 11.12
CA GLY A 58 -5.85 9.35 11.49
C GLY A 58 -4.57 9.60 10.72
N TYR A 59 -3.74 8.55 10.53
CA TYR A 59 -2.49 8.67 9.79
C TYR A 59 -2.70 8.89 8.30
N VAL A 60 -3.67 8.22 7.70
CA VAL A 60 -4.03 8.41 6.28
C VAL A 60 -4.55 9.82 6.02
N ILE A 61 -5.44 10.33 6.90
CA ILE A 61 -5.95 11.71 6.82
C ILE A 61 -4.79 12.70 6.98
N PHE A 62 -3.94 12.52 7.99
CA PHE A 62 -2.76 13.35 8.21
C PHE A 62 -1.86 13.37 6.97
N ALA A 63 -1.61 12.21 6.34
CA ALA A 63 -0.80 12.08 5.13
C ALA A 63 -1.39 12.86 3.94
N ALA A 64 -2.72 12.76 3.74
CA ALA A 64 -3.41 13.49 2.67
C ALA A 64 -3.27 15.00 2.84
N TYR A 65 -3.48 15.52 4.05
CA TYR A 65 -3.27 16.95 4.35
C TYR A 65 -1.81 17.37 4.20
N LEU A 66 -0.87 16.56 4.70
CA LEU A 66 0.57 16.86 4.59
C LEU A 66 1.00 17.01 3.14
N VAL A 67 0.64 16.06 2.28
CA VAL A 67 1.02 16.09 0.86
C VAL A 67 0.33 17.26 0.14
N LYS A 68 -0.94 17.55 0.45
CA LYS A 68 -1.67 18.70 -0.11
C LYS A 68 -1.01 20.03 0.27
N ILE A 69 -0.69 20.21 1.55
CA ILE A 69 0.00 21.41 2.04
C ILE A 69 1.38 21.52 1.39
N TYR A 70 2.10 20.40 1.29
CA TYR A 70 3.41 20.37 0.66
C TYR A 70 3.34 20.79 -0.82
N LEU A 71 2.39 20.29 -1.59
CA LEU A 71 2.17 20.68 -2.99
C LEU A 71 1.84 22.18 -3.12
N TYR A 72 0.99 22.71 -2.22
CA TYR A 72 0.67 24.14 -2.18
C TYR A 72 1.92 24.99 -1.93
N LEU A 73 2.72 24.61 -0.92
CA LEU A 73 3.97 25.31 -0.60
C LEU A 73 4.99 25.22 -1.74
N ARG A 74 5.06 24.06 -2.42
CA ARG A 74 5.94 23.89 -3.56
C ARG A 74 5.51 24.74 -4.76
N LYS A 75 4.21 24.86 -5.04
CA LYS A 75 3.69 25.77 -6.07
C LYS A 75 4.04 27.24 -5.74
N LYS A 76 3.99 27.61 -4.45
CA LYS A 76 4.24 29.01 -3.99
C LYS A 76 5.73 29.37 -3.90
N TYR A 77 6.57 28.49 -3.36
CA TYR A 77 7.98 28.76 -3.06
C TYR A 77 8.97 28.01 -3.95
N GLY A 78 8.49 27.29 -4.95
CA GLY A 78 9.33 26.51 -5.85
C GLY A 78 10.01 25.32 -5.16
N ARG A 79 11.17 24.91 -5.69
CA ARG A 79 11.98 23.78 -5.17
C ARG A 79 12.81 24.21 -3.98
N ASN A 80 12.24 24.19 -2.79
CA ASN A 80 12.89 24.58 -1.54
C ASN A 80 13.27 23.36 -0.70
N LYS A 81 14.57 23.18 -0.40
CA LYS A 81 15.12 22.06 0.35
C LYS A 81 14.63 22.02 1.81
N TYR A 82 14.41 23.18 2.43
CA TYR A 82 13.96 23.25 3.83
C TYR A 82 12.51 22.78 3.96
N ILE A 83 11.62 23.24 3.07
CA ILE A 83 10.22 22.82 3.06
C ILE A 83 10.14 21.31 2.77
N TYR A 84 10.95 20.80 1.84
CA TYR A 84 11.08 19.37 1.57
C TYR A 84 11.53 18.59 2.80
N GLY A 85 12.61 19.03 3.47
CA GLY A 85 13.12 18.37 4.67
C GLY A 85 12.09 18.29 5.78
N HIS A 86 11.32 19.38 6.03
CA HIS A 86 10.22 19.38 6.98
C HIS A 86 9.10 18.41 6.60
N ALA A 87 8.71 18.35 5.33
CA ALA A 87 7.68 17.42 4.87
C ALA A 87 8.10 15.95 5.06
N VAL A 88 9.36 15.61 4.74
CA VAL A 88 9.92 14.28 4.98
C VAL A 88 9.97 13.96 6.48
N PHE A 89 10.44 14.90 7.29
CA PHE A 89 10.50 14.73 8.75
C PHE A 89 9.11 14.51 9.35
N LEU A 90 8.13 15.31 8.96
CA LEU A 90 6.74 15.16 9.42
C LEU A 90 6.14 13.82 8.98
N SER A 91 6.49 13.34 7.78
CA SER A 91 6.06 12.01 7.31
C SER A 91 6.64 10.88 8.15
N LEU A 92 7.89 11.01 8.60
CA LEU A 92 8.58 10.03 9.44
C LEU A 92 8.14 10.05 10.90
N LEU A 93 7.67 11.21 11.40
CA LEU A 93 7.43 11.45 12.81
C LEU A 93 6.51 10.39 13.46
N PRO A 94 5.36 10.00 12.90
CA PRO A 94 4.51 8.96 13.48
C PRO A 94 5.22 7.61 13.60
N LEU A 95 6.03 7.24 12.61
CA LEU A 95 6.81 6.01 12.63
C LEU A 95 7.91 6.07 13.72
N LEU A 96 8.58 7.20 13.87
CA LEU A 96 9.59 7.42 14.91
C LEU A 96 8.97 7.33 16.31
N VAL A 97 7.82 7.98 16.53
CA VAL A 97 7.08 7.89 17.79
C VAL A 97 6.71 6.45 18.11
N TYR A 98 6.21 5.70 17.16
CA TYR A 98 5.89 4.27 17.32
C TYR A 98 7.12 3.45 17.68
N LYS A 99 8.24 3.60 16.98
CA LYS A 99 9.46 2.81 17.20
C LYS A 99 10.14 3.16 18.52
N ILE A 100 10.27 4.46 18.86
CA ILE A 100 10.87 4.91 20.11
C ILE A 100 9.99 4.54 21.31
N GLY A 101 8.66 4.68 21.18
CA GLY A 101 7.73 4.27 22.22
C GLY A 101 7.85 2.77 22.51
N GLY A 102 7.92 1.93 21.49
CA GLY A 102 8.12 0.48 21.63
C GLY A 102 9.40 0.11 22.35
N LEU A 103 10.50 0.82 22.12
CA LEU A 103 11.77 0.61 22.83
C LEU A 103 11.69 0.94 24.33
N ARG A 104 10.80 1.85 24.70
CA ARG A 104 10.57 2.25 26.11
C ARG A 104 9.44 1.49 26.78
N GLY A 105 8.87 0.47 26.13
CA GLY A 105 7.76 -0.31 26.65
C GLY A 105 6.39 0.37 26.60
N TYR A 106 6.28 1.54 25.95
CA TYR A 106 5.00 2.23 25.76
C TYR A 106 4.47 2.00 24.34
N SER A 107 3.29 1.39 24.22
CA SER A 107 2.58 1.32 22.92
C SER A 107 1.74 2.58 22.73
N VAL A 108 2.39 3.71 22.37
CA VAL A 108 1.72 5.00 22.28
C VAL A 108 0.90 5.14 20.99
N PHE A 109 1.41 4.64 19.90
CA PHE A 109 0.79 4.76 18.58
C PHE A 109 1.36 3.67 17.67
N GLY A 110 0.49 2.90 17.04
CA GLY A 110 0.98 1.89 16.09
C GLY A 110 -0.14 1.02 15.53
N PHE A 111 0.07 0.60 14.31
CA PHE A 111 -0.78 -0.34 13.59
C PHE A 111 0.06 -1.15 12.60
N LEU A 112 -0.46 -2.27 12.16
CA LEU A 112 0.19 -3.10 11.14
C LEU A 112 0.34 -2.29 9.84
N GLY A 113 1.55 -2.27 9.24
CA GLY A 113 1.78 -1.56 7.98
C GLY A 113 2.16 -0.08 8.10
N ILE A 114 2.29 0.50 9.32
CA ILE A 114 2.68 1.91 9.51
C ILE A 114 3.97 2.26 8.75
N SER A 115 4.95 1.35 8.71
CA SER A 115 6.21 1.57 7.99
C SER A 115 6.00 1.66 6.48
N TYR A 116 5.15 0.79 5.92
CA TYR A 116 4.84 0.79 4.49
C TYR A 116 4.11 2.05 4.05
N ILE A 117 3.11 2.48 4.83
CA ILE A 117 2.39 3.73 4.57
C ILE A 117 3.36 4.93 4.67
N CYS A 118 4.21 4.94 5.68
CA CYS A 118 5.23 5.99 5.83
C CYS A 118 6.12 6.10 4.58
N PHE A 119 6.66 4.99 4.09
CA PHE A 119 7.50 5.01 2.89
C PHE A 119 6.75 5.40 1.61
N LYS A 120 5.48 5.01 1.47
CA LYS A 120 4.62 5.49 0.37
C LYS A 120 4.44 7.01 0.41
N ILE A 121 4.21 7.59 1.60
CA ILE A 121 4.07 9.04 1.76
C ILE A 121 5.38 9.75 1.38
N ILE A 122 6.52 9.26 1.89
CA ILE A 122 7.84 9.84 1.60
C ILE A 122 8.13 9.77 0.10
N GLN A 123 7.84 8.65 -0.55
CA GLN A 123 8.00 8.51 -2.00
C GLN A 123 7.22 9.58 -2.76
N VAL A 124 5.95 9.80 -2.40
CA VAL A 124 5.13 10.84 -3.04
C VAL A 124 5.69 12.23 -2.78
N VAL A 125 6.17 12.53 -1.57
CA VAL A 125 6.82 13.81 -1.23
C VAL A 125 8.09 14.02 -2.07
N ILE A 126 8.89 12.97 -2.30
CA ILE A 126 10.07 13.02 -3.18
C ILE A 126 9.64 13.32 -4.63
N GLU A 127 8.66 12.58 -5.17
CA GLU A 127 8.17 12.79 -6.54
C GLU A 127 7.55 14.19 -6.73
N CYS A 128 6.90 14.73 -5.70
CA CYS A 128 6.46 16.12 -5.68
C CYS A 128 7.63 17.09 -5.67
N TYR A 129 8.69 16.85 -4.88
CA TYR A 129 9.90 17.68 -4.85
C TYR A 129 10.61 17.72 -6.20
N ASP A 130 10.72 16.57 -6.88
CA ASP A 130 11.35 16.47 -8.19
C ASP A 130 10.49 17.03 -9.34
N GLY A 131 9.22 17.35 -9.07
CA GLY A 131 8.30 17.90 -10.06
C GLY A 131 7.66 16.86 -10.96
N VAL A 132 7.80 15.60 -10.61
CA VAL A 132 7.14 14.49 -11.32
C VAL A 132 5.64 14.51 -11.05
N ILE A 133 5.24 14.85 -9.81
CA ILE A 133 3.85 15.00 -9.37
C ILE A 133 3.60 16.48 -9.09
N ASN A 134 2.69 17.09 -9.84
CA ASN A 134 2.28 18.48 -9.67
C ASN A 134 0.87 18.63 -9.09
N GLU A 135 0.05 17.59 -9.24
CA GLU A 135 -1.32 17.51 -8.73
C GLU A 135 -1.61 16.09 -8.26
N ILE A 136 -2.42 15.97 -7.20
CA ILE A 136 -2.84 14.70 -6.64
C ILE A 136 -4.35 14.73 -6.44
N ASP A 137 -5.02 13.68 -6.91
CA ASP A 137 -6.38 13.36 -6.52
C ASP A 137 -6.34 12.74 -5.12
N GLU A 138 -7.00 13.38 -4.15
CA GLU A 138 -7.01 12.95 -2.75
C GLU A 138 -7.58 11.55 -2.58
N PHE A 139 -8.67 11.21 -3.29
CA PHE A 139 -9.28 9.88 -3.23
C PHE A 139 -8.35 8.81 -3.75
N GLN A 140 -7.68 9.05 -4.86
CA GLN A 140 -6.75 8.12 -5.46
C GLN A 140 -5.50 7.94 -4.59
N PHE A 141 -5.05 9.02 -3.95
CA PHE A 141 -3.92 8.95 -3.01
C PHE A 141 -4.28 8.15 -1.75
N ILE A 142 -5.47 8.35 -1.17
CA ILE A 142 -5.95 7.56 -0.04
C ILE A 142 -6.04 6.09 -0.43
N GLU A 143 -6.62 5.79 -1.60
CA GLU A 143 -6.70 4.41 -2.11
C GLU A 143 -5.31 3.78 -2.25
N PHE A 144 -4.35 4.50 -2.81
CA PHE A 144 -2.97 4.06 -2.92
C PHE A 144 -2.35 3.72 -1.55
N LEU A 145 -2.60 4.54 -0.53
CA LEU A 145 -2.07 4.31 0.82
C LEU A 145 -2.66 3.04 1.46
N ILE A 146 -4.00 2.86 1.35
CA ILE A 146 -4.73 1.77 2.00
C ILE A 146 -4.88 0.52 1.15
N PHE A 147 -4.30 0.48 -0.04
CA PHE A 147 -4.38 -0.68 -0.93
C PHE A 147 -3.87 -1.94 -0.24
N PHE A 148 -4.79 -2.89 0.04
CA PHE A 148 -4.56 -3.98 0.96
C PHE A 148 -3.38 -4.90 0.60
N PRO A 149 -3.08 -5.23 -0.68
CA PRO A 149 -1.95 -6.09 -1.01
C PRO A 149 -0.59 -5.51 -0.64
N CYS A 150 -0.52 -4.17 -0.53
CA CYS A 150 0.70 -3.44 -0.18
C CYS A 150 0.56 -2.69 1.16
N LEU A 151 -0.38 -3.10 2.03
CA LEU A 151 -0.61 -2.42 3.30
C LEU A 151 0.43 -2.80 4.35
N SER A 152 0.72 -4.09 4.50
CA SER A 152 1.61 -4.63 5.55
C SER A 152 2.93 -5.14 5.02
N SER A 153 2.97 -5.58 3.77
CA SER A 153 4.12 -6.19 3.11
C SER A 153 3.96 -6.10 1.60
N GLY A 154 5.01 -6.38 0.86
CA GLY A 154 4.97 -6.39 -0.60
C GLY A 154 5.77 -5.22 -1.23
N PRO A 155 5.80 -5.14 -2.54
CA PRO A 155 6.52 -4.08 -3.23
C PRO A 155 5.84 -2.72 -2.97
N ILE A 156 6.64 -1.70 -2.69
CA ILE A 156 6.18 -0.31 -2.64
C ILE A 156 6.06 0.15 -4.08
N ASP A 157 4.83 0.23 -4.58
CA ASP A 157 4.57 0.75 -5.93
C ASP A 157 4.60 2.28 -5.94
N ARG A 158 4.72 2.86 -7.14
CA ARG A 158 4.70 4.31 -7.33
C ARG A 158 3.26 4.79 -7.46
N SER A 159 2.92 5.85 -6.74
CA SER A 159 1.55 6.42 -6.74
C SER A 159 1.09 6.80 -8.14
N ARG A 160 1.99 7.30 -8.99
CA ARG A 160 1.71 7.64 -10.38
C ARG A 160 1.33 6.41 -11.21
N ARG A 161 2.10 5.33 -11.11
CA ARG A 161 1.80 4.09 -11.83
C ARG A 161 0.48 3.49 -11.36
N PHE A 162 0.23 3.52 -10.05
CA PHE A 162 -1.05 3.10 -9.49
C PHE A 162 -2.22 3.92 -10.06
N ALA A 163 -2.03 5.23 -10.23
CA ALA A 163 -3.00 6.13 -10.83
C ALA A 163 -3.23 5.87 -12.33
N GLU A 164 -2.17 5.60 -13.08
CA GLU A 164 -2.23 5.24 -14.49
C GLU A 164 -3.02 3.93 -14.70
N ASP A 165 -2.69 2.90 -13.90
CA ASP A 165 -3.36 1.60 -13.94
C ASP A 165 -4.84 1.68 -13.52
N ASP A 166 -5.19 2.57 -12.57
CA ASP A 166 -6.57 2.79 -12.11
C ASP A 166 -7.48 3.37 -13.20
N ASN A 167 -6.94 4.21 -14.06
CA ASN A 167 -7.69 4.85 -15.13
C ASN A 167 -7.76 4.02 -16.41
N LYS A 168 -6.91 2.98 -16.52
CA LYS A 168 -6.84 2.15 -17.72
C LYS A 168 -7.97 1.10 -17.73
N ILE A 169 -8.65 1.00 -18.86
CA ILE A 169 -9.55 -0.11 -19.17
C ILE A 169 -8.75 -1.06 -20.06
N TRP A 170 -8.55 -2.27 -19.57
CA TRP A 170 -7.81 -3.29 -20.29
C TRP A 170 -8.73 -3.99 -21.27
N SER A 171 -8.27 -4.23 -22.50
CA SER A 171 -8.98 -5.13 -23.42
C SER A 171 -8.95 -6.56 -22.83
N ARG A 172 -9.93 -7.37 -23.19
CA ARG A 172 -10.02 -8.75 -22.70
C ARG A 172 -8.74 -9.54 -22.96
N GLN A 173 -8.09 -9.32 -24.09
CA GLN A 173 -6.86 -10.03 -24.47
C GLN A 173 -5.69 -9.60 -23.60
N GLU A 174 -5.46 -8.28 -23.45
CA GLU A 174 -4.44 -7.75 -22.55
C GLU A 174 -4.67 -8.20 -21.10
N TYR A 175 -5.92 -8.24 -20.65
CA TYR A 175 -6.24 -8.67 -19.28
C TYR A 175 -5.92 -10.14 -19.05
N ILE A 176 -6.18 -11.03 -20.02
CA ILE A 176 -5.81 -12.46 -19.97
C ILE A 176 -4.28 -12.62 -19.88
N GLU A 177 -3.52 -11.85 -20.67
CA GLU A 177 -2.06 -11.88 -20.62
C GLU A 177 -1.52 -11.42 -19.24
N LEU A 178 -2.14 -10.39 -18.66
CA LEU A 178 -1.81 -9.92 -17.31
C LEU A 178 -2.12 -10.97 -16.24
N LEU A 179 -3.28 -11.63 -16.33
CA LEU A 179 -3.68 -12.72 -15.45
C LEU A 179 -2.68 -13.87 -15.52
N TRP A 180 -2.33 -14.30 -16.72
CA TRP A 180 -1.36 -15.37 -16.94
C TRP A 180 0.00 -15.01 -16.34
N THR A 181 0.49 -13.80 -16.62
CA THR A 181 1.73 -13.28 -16.07
C THR A 181 1.70 -13.21 -14.54
N GLY A 182 0.57 -12.80 -13.96
CA GLY A 182 0.36 -12.75 -12.52
C GLY A 182 0.40 -14.14 -11.88
N LEU A 183 -0.32 -15.10 -12.44
CA LEU A 183 -0.32 -16.50 -11.98
C LEU A 183 1.07 -17.13 -12.06
N TYR A 184 1.76 -16.92 -13.17
CA TYR A 184 3.12 -17.41 -13.33
C TYR A 184 4.06 -16.85 -12.24
N LYS A 185 3.97 -15.54 -11.95
CA LYS A 185 4.78 -14.92 -10.90
C LYS A 185 4.45 -15.44 -9.49
N ILE A 186 3.17 -15.75 -9.21
CA ILE A 186 2.75 -16.35 -7.94
C ILE A 186 3.37 -17.74 -7.80
N ILE A 187 3.26 -18.59 -8.81
CA ILE A 187 3.83 -19.95 -8.80
C ILE A 187 5.36 -19.88 -8.63
N LEU A 188 6.02 -18.99 -9.37
CA LEU A 188 7.47 -18.79 -9.26
C LEU A 188 7.87 -18.30 -7.87
N GLY A 189 7.10 -17.39 -7.26
CA GLY A 189 7.34 -16.91 -5.90
C GLY A 189 7.19 -18.02 -4.85
N ILE A 190 6.17 -18.87 -4.98
CA ILE A 190 5.99 -20.04 -4.11
C ILE A 190 7.17 -21.01 -4.28
N PHE A 191 7.58 -21.27 -5.52
CA PHE A 191 8.74 -22.12 -5.80
C PHE A 191 10.01 -21.57 -5.11
N TYR A 192 10.32 -20.31 -5.26
CA TYR A 192 11.48 -19.71 -4.59
C TYR A 192 11.38 -19.79 -3.06
N LYS A 193 10.21 -19.52 -2.52
CA LYS A 193 10.00 -19.58 -1.07
C LYS A 193 10.18 -20.99 -0.53
N VAL A 194 9.64 -22.01 -1.18
CA VAL A 194 9.66 -23.39 -0.69
C VAL A 194 10.97 -24.09 -1.05
N ALA A 195 11.36 -24.08 -2.31
CA ALA A 195 12.54 -24.82 -2.79
C ALA A 195 13.86 -24.18 -2.34
N CYS A 196 14.01 -22.85 -2.58
CA CYS A 196 15.27 -22.18 -2.24
C CYS A 196 15.45 -22.05 -0.73
N SER A 197 14.40 -21.69 0.02
CA SER A 197 14.53 -21.59 1.47
C SER A 197 14.76 -22.95 2.12
N GLY A 198 14.14 -24.02 1.62
CA GLY A 198 14.38 -25.39 2.07
C GLY A 198 15.82 -25.85 1.79
N PHE A 199 16.34 -25.53 0.61
CA PHE A 199 17.73 -25.83 0.25
C PHE A 199 18.73 -25.11 1.17
N PHE A 200 18.55 -23.81 1.40
CA PHE A 200 19.42 -23.06 2.32
C PHE A 200 19.30 -23.53 3.77
N TYR A 201 18.11 -23.91 4.21
CA TYR A 201 17.92 -24.48 5.54
C TYR A 201 18.68 -25.81 5.70
N TYR A 202 18.66 -26.67 4.67
CA TYR A 202 19.44 -27.92 4.65
C TYR A 202 20.96 -27.70 4.68
N LEU A 203 21.45 -26.64 4.01
CA LEU A 203 22.89 -26.31 4.02
C LEU A 203 23.40 -25.72 5.34
N LEU A 204 22.50 -25.20 6.16
CA LEU A 204 22.83 -24.60 7.47
C LEU A 204 22.74 -25.58 8.65
N GLN A 205 22.30 -26.81 8.42
CA GLN A 205 22.34 -27.92 9.39
C GLN A 205 23.62 -28.72 9.23
#